data_c5eecd452df79863e46104d23a682b4b
#
_entry.id   c5eecd452df79863e46104d23a682b4b
#
_cell.length_a   1.000
_cell.length_b   1.000
_cell.length_c   1.000
_cell.angle_alpha   90.00
_cell.angle_beta   90.00
_cell.angle_gamma   90.00
#
_symmetry.space_group_name_H-M   'P 1'
#
loop_
_entity.id
_entity.type
_entity.pdbx_description
1 polymer ?
#
loop_
_entity_poly.entity_id
_entity_poly.type
_entity_poly.pdbx_seq_one_letter_code
_entity_poly.pdbx_strand_id
1 'polypeptide(L)'
;VAVVGLPGDLAKASAVSVDSSVRNYFTRPEVCPSEEDLILLADLLNSHERITLFCGIGCRGAHEEVIALSEKLNAPVAYTFKGKMEVQYENPYEVGMTGLLGMPSGYYSMHEAEVLLMLGTDFPYSAFLPDDIKIAQIDIKPGTPRQSRHRTLWRCENDYSGIITYADPENK
;
A
#
# COMPACT_ATOMS: atom_id res chain seq x y z
N VAL A 1 21.36 4.18 9.14
CA VAL A 1 22.79 4.37 9.36
C VAL A 1 23.32 3.13 10.07
N ALA A 2 24.31 2.46 9.48
CA ALA A 2 25.01 1.33 10.09
C ALA A 2 26.42 1.77 10.50
N VAL A 3 26.88 1.32 11.66
CA VAL A 3 28.25 1.57 12.13
C VAL A 3 28.95 0.22 12.25
N VAL A 4 30.05 0.07 11.55
CA VAL A 4 30.89 -1.13 11.60
C VAL A 4 32.18 -0.77 12.30
N GLY A 5 32.44 -1.38 13.45
CA GLY A 5 33.72 -1.27 14.17
C GLY A 5 34.68 -2.33 13.67
N LEU A 6 35.86 -1.91 13.18
CA LEU A 6 36.94 -2.80 12.80
C LEU A 6 38.06 -2.72 13.83
N PRO A 7 38.31 -3.78 14.66
CA PRO A 7 39.43 -3.82 15.57
C PRO A 7 40.77 -3.75 14.82
N GLY A 8 41.75 -3.03 15.39
CA GLY A 8 43.01 -2.73 14.71
C GLY A 8 43.91 -3.96 14.46
N ASP A 9 43.77 -5.01 15.22
CA ASP A 9 44.44 -6.30 15.04
C ASP A 9 43.87 -7.06 13.81
N LEU A 10 42.58 -6.99 13.59
CA LEU A 10 41.90 -7.60 12.40
C LEU A 10 42.34 -6.87 11.11
N ALA A 11 42.60 -5.57 11.16
CA ALA A 11 43.02 -4.82 9.98
C ALA A 11 44.38 -5.30 9.42
N LYS A 12 45.19 -6.00 10.23
CA LYS A 12 46.51 -6.57 9.85
C LYS A 12 46.45 -8.08 9.57
N ALA A 13 45.34 -8.71 9.81
CA ALA A 13 45.19 -10.14 9.57
C ALA A 13 45.11 -10.44 8.06
N SER A 14 45.66 -11.58 7.66
CA SER A 14 45.56 -12.03 6.28
C SER A 14 44.12 -12.34 5.96
N ALA A 15 43.57 -11.74 4.89
CA ALA A 15 42.24 -12.03 4.42
C ALA A 15 42.18 -13.44 3.86
N VAL A 16 41.18 -14.20 4.26
CA VAL A 16 40.81 -15.44 3.57
C VAL A 16 40.09 -15.02 2.30
N SER A 17 40.58 -15.49 1.15
CA SER A 17 39.88 -15.26 -0.12
C SER A 17 38.50 -15.95 -0.06
N VAL A 18 37.50 -15.18 0.24
CA VAL A 18 36.10 -15.63 0.13
C VAL A 18 35.53 -14.97 -1.10
N ASP A 19 35.01 -15.75 -1.99
CA ASP A 19 34.27 -15.26 -3.14
C ASP A 19 32.96 -14.65 -2.61
N SER A 20 33.00 -13.34 -2.26
CA SER A 20 31.89 -12.63 -1.69
C SER A 20 31.05 -12.00 -2.79
N SER A 21 29.97 -12.65 -3.16
CA SER A 21 28.93 -12.03 -3.99
C SER A 21 28.05 -11.17 -3.09
N VAL A 22 27.97 -9.87 -3.36
CA VAL A 22 27.08 -8.93 -2.66
C VAL A 22 25.62 -9.39 -2.72
N ARG A 23 25.24 -10.17 -3.72
CA ARG A 23 23.90 -10.74 -3.85
C ARG A 23 23.52 -11.71 -2.73
N ASN A 24 24.50 -12.34 -2.08
CA ASN A 24 24.24 -13.33 -1.03
C ASN A 24 23.84 -12.70 0.33
N TYR A 25 23.95 -11.38 0.48
CA TYR A 25 23.68 -10.69 1.74
C TYR A 25 22.39 -9.87 1.73
N PHE A 26 21.71 -9.77 0.60
CA PHE A 26 20.47 -9.03 0.46
C PHE A 26 19.34 -9.96 0.00
N THR A 27 18.88 -10.79 0.91
CA THR A 27 17.56 -11.41 0.74
C THR A 27 16.51 -10.39 1.20
N ARG A 28 15.66 -9.96 0.30
CA ARG A 28 14.44 -9.25 0.68
C ARG A 28 13.41 -10.31 1.04
N PRO A 29 12.92 -10.37 2.26
CA PRO A 29 11.83 -11.26 2.59
C PRO A 29 10.59 -10.82 1.81
N GLU A 30 9.94 -11.73 1.15
CA GLU A 30 8.59 -11.53 0.64
C GLU A 30 7.62 -11.61 1.82
N VAL A 31 6.84 -10.56 2.02
CA VAL A 31 5.86 -10.51 3.10
C VAL A 31 4.49 -10.39 2.47
N CYS A 32 3.69 -11.43 2.63
CA CYS A 32 2.30 -11.48 2.18
C CYS A 32 1.35 -11.48 3.37
N PRO A 33 0.12 -10.95 3.23
CA PRO A 33 -0.93 -11.13 4.23
C PRO A 33 -1.26 -12.62 4.40
N SER A 34 -1.81 -12.97 5.56
CA SER A 34 -2.38 -14.30 5.74
C SER A 34 -3.64 -14.47 4.88
N GLU A 35 -4.00 -15.71 4.57
CA GLU A 35 -5.25 -16.00 3.86
C GLU A 35 -6.48 -15.50 4.65
N GLU A 36 -6.44 -15.61 5.97
CA GLU A 36 -7.49 -15.09 6.86
C GLU A 36 -7.65 -13.58 6.73
N ASP A 37 -6.54 -12.82 6.68
CA ASP A 37 -6.57 -11.37 6.50
C ASP A 37 -7.13 -10.98 5.13
N LEU A 38 -6.81 -11.74 4.08
CA LEU A 38 -7.33 -11.52 2.73
C LEU A 38 -8.83 -11.77 2.65
N ILE A 39 -9.33 -12.83 3.30
CA ILE A 39 -10.77 -13.12 3.39
C ILE A 39 -11.50 -11.98 4.12
N LEU A 40 -10.97 -11.53 5.25
CA LEU A 40 -11.57 -10.40 6.00
C LEU A 40 -11.60 -9.12 5.18
N LEU A 41 -10.55 -8.85 4.40
CA LEU A 41 -10.53 -7.71 3.49
C LEU A 41 -11.58 -7.87 2.37
N ALA A 42 -11.65 -9.03 1.75
CA ALA A 42 -12.63 -9.30 0.70
C ALA A 42 -14.07 -9.15 1.22
N ASP A 43 -14.38 -9.69 2.40
CA ASP A 43 -15.68 -9.54 3.03
C ASP A 43 -16.02 -8.07 3.33
N LEU A 44 -15.04 -7.30 3.80
CA LEU A 44 -15.20 -5.86 4.01
C LEU A 44 -15.53 -5.14 2.71
N LEU A 45 -14.79 -5.41 1.64
CA LEU A 45 -14.99 -4.75 0.34
C LEU A 45 -16.31 -5.19 -0.32
N ASN A 46 -16.65 -6.47 -0.27
CA ASN A 46 -17.88 -7.01 -0.85
C ASN A 46 -19.16 -6.56 -0.12
N SER A 47 -19.04 -6.17 1.15
CA SER A 47 -20.20 -5.72 1.96
C SER A 47 -20.52 -4.23 1.82
N HIS A 48 -19.80 -3.48 0.97
CA HIS A 48 -19.98 -2.03 0.79
C HIS A 48 -19.99 -1.67 -0.69
N GLU A 49 -20.77 -0.65 -1.04
CA GLU A 49 -20.95 -0.23 -2.43
C GLU A 49 -19.99 0.91 -2.83
N ARG A 50 -19.73 1.84 -1.90
CA ARG A 50 -18.87 3.01 -2.17
C ARG A 50 -17.49 2.81 -1.57
N ILE A 51 -16.57 2.36 -2.41
CA ILE A 51 -15.17 2.14 -2.05
C ILE A 51 -14.32 3.15 -2.80
N THR A 52 -13.31 3.71 -2.16
CA THR A 52 -12.28 4.52 -2.81
C THR A 52 -10.91 3.92 -2.53
N LEU A 53 -10.10 3.76 -3.58
CA LEU A 53 -8.70 3.38 -3.46
C LEU A 53 -7.86 4.64 -3.23
N PHE A 54 -6.97 4.60 -2.23
CA PHE A 54 -6.04 5.69 -1.94
C PHE A 54 -4.60 5.21 -2.03
N CYS A 55 -3.94 5.54 -3.13
CA CYS A 55 -2.67 4.96 -3.54
C CYS A 55 -1.48 5.84 -3.17
N GLY A 56 -0.44 5.23 -2.61
CA GLY A 56 0.83 5.86 -2.31
C GLY A 56 1.98 5.33 -3.16
N ILE A 57 3.21 5.69 -2.77
CA ILE A 57 4.45 5.26 -3.44
C ILE A 57 4.64 3.74 -3.41
N GLY A 58 4.03 3.04 -2.45
CA GLY A 58 4.10 1.58 -2.36
C GLY A 58 3.39 0.86 -3.51
N CYS A 59 2.57 1.56 -4.32
CA CYS A 59 1.99 1.03 -5.55
C CYS A 59 2.99 0.95 -6.71
N ARG A 60 4.27 1.25 -6.48
CA ARG A 60 5.30 1.14 -7.51
C ARG A 60 5.40 -0.28 -8.05
N GLY A 61 5.19 -0.43 -9.36
CA GLY A 61 5.20 -1.70 -10.06
C GLY A 61 3.89 -2.50 -9.99
N ALA A 62 2.84 -1.91 -9.37
CA ALA A 62 1.51 -2.52 -9.24
C ALA A 62 0.42 -1.70 -9.97
N HIS A 63 0.78 -1.02 -11.05
CA HIS A 63 -0.11 -0.14 -11.81
C HIS A 63 -1.32 -0.89 -12.36
N GLU A 64 -1.07 -2.00 -13.06
CA GLU A 64 -2.10 -2.82 -13.71
C GLU A 64 -3.02 -3.47 -12.66
N GLU A 65 -2.47 -3.90 -11.53
CA GLU A 65 -3.22 -4.50 -10.43
C GLU A 65 -4.13 -3.46 -9.76
N VAL A 66 -3.68 -2.21 -9.63
CA VAL A 66 -4.53 -1.12 -9.11
C VAL A 66 -5.69 -0.84 -10.07
N ILE A 67 -5.45 -0.80 -11.37
CA ILE A 67 -6.50 -0.62 -12.38
C ILE A 67 -7.49 -1.79 -12.33
N ALA A 68 -7.00 -3.03 -12.34
CA ALA A 68 -7.84 -4.22 -12.32
C ALA A 68 -8.68 -4.29 -11.02
N LEU A 69 -8.11 -3.93 -9.88
CA LEU A 69 -8.83 -3.86 -8.62
C LEU A 69 -9.90 -2.74 -8.64
N SER A 70 -9.55 -1.58 -9.19
CA SER A 70 -10.47 -0.45 -9.37
C SER A 70 -11.66 -0.82 -10.26
N GLU A 71 -11.39 -1.48 -11.39
CA GLU A 71 -12.42 -1.98 -12.30
C GLU A 71 -13.37 -2.96 -11.59
N LYS A 72 -12.80 -3.95 -10.88
CA LYS A 72 -13.55 -4.99 -10.18
C LYS A 72 -14.45 -4.43 -9.07
N LEU A 73 -13.96 -3.43 -8.32
CA LEU A 73 -14.69 -2.79 -7.24
C LEU A 73 -15.56 -1.61 -7.72
N ASN A 74 -15.44 -1.22 -8.98
CA ASN A 74 -16.02 0.02 -9.51
C ASN A 74 -15.63 1.24 -8.63
N ALA A 75 -14.38 1.30 -8.20
CA ALA A 75 -13.88 2.23 -7.21
C ALA A 75 -12.99 3.31 -7.85
N PRO A 76 -13.18 4.60 -7.53
CA PRO A 76 -12.27 5.64 -7.96
C PRO A 76 -10.90 5.50 -7.29
N VAL A 77 -9.86 5.97 -8.01
CA VAL A 77 -8.47 5.98 -7.54
C VAL A 77 -8.03 7.39 -7.22
N ALA A 78 -7.92 7.69 -5.94
CA ALA A 78 -7.22 8.86 -5.43
C ALA A 78 -5.78 8.49 -5.07
N TYR A 79 -4.89 9.47 -5.04
CA TYR A 79 -3.49 9.19 -4.74
C TYR A 79 -2.79 10.32 -3.98
N THR A 80 -1.69 9.97 -3.32
CA THR A 80 -0.77 10.92 -2.70
C THR A 80 0.15 11.55 -3.74
N PHE A 81 0.79 12.66 -3.39
CA PHE A 81 1.80 13.28 -4.25
C PHE A 81 2.87 12.29 -4.75
N LYS A 82 3.35 11.41 -3.86
CA LYS A 82 4.36 10.40 -4.22
C LYS A 82 3.78 9.24 -5.02
N GLY A 83 2.50 8.93 -4.87
CA GLY A 83 1.81 7.87 -5.62
C GLY A 83 1.44 8.27 -7.04
N LYS A 84 1.44 9.58 -7.34
CA LYS A 84 0.99 10.11 -8.64
C LYS A 84 1.63 9.41 -9.85
N MET A 85 2.94 9.27 -9.86
CA MET A 85 3.69 8.69 -10.98
C MET A 85 3.46 7.19 -11.14
N GLU A 86 2.95 6.54 -10.09
CA GLU A 86 2.76 5.09 -10.08
C GLU A 86 1.37 4.67 -10.58
N VAL A 87 0.33 5.55 -10.41
CA VAL A 87 -1.07 5.13 -10.63
C VAL A 87 -1.91 6.08 -11.51
N GLN A 88 -1.41 7.26 -11.85
CA GLN A 88 -2.21 8.26 -12.57
C GLN A 88 -2.30 7.98 -14.09
N TYR A 89 -1.17 7.63 -14.71
CA TYR A 89 -1.09 7.51 -16.17
C TYR A 89 -1.98 6.36 -16.67
N GLU A 90 -2.64 6.57 -17.81
CA GLU A 90 -3.50 5.57 -18.47
C GLU A 90 -4.51 4.86 -17.53
N ASN A 91 -4.92 5.55 -16.45
CA ASN A 91 -5.86 5.03 -15.47
C ASN A 91 -7.24 5.70 -15.63
N PRO A 92 -8.26 5.00 -16.16
CA PRO A 92 -9.58 5.58 -16.39
C PRO A 92 -10.37 5.85 -15.11
N TYR A 93 -9.93 5.33 -13.97
CA TYR A 93 -10.59 5.48 -12.66
C TYR A 93 -9.97 6.58 -11.80
N GLU A 94 -8.97 7.28 -12.32
CA GLU A 94 -8.24 8.32 -11.64
C GLU A 94 -9.14 9.52 -11.33
N VAL A 95 -9.18 9.95 -10.08
CA VAL A 95 -9.98 11.11 -9.62
C VAL A 95 -9.13 12.23 -9.02
N GLY A 96 -7.83 12.10 -9.00
CA GLY A 96 -6.92 13.15 -8.60
C GLY A 96 -6.21 12.90 -7.28
N MET A 97 -5.28 13.82 -7.01
CA MET A 97 -4.44 13.81 -5.82
C MET A 97 -5.16 14.46 -4.65
N THR A 98 -4.93 13.95 -3.44
CA THR A 98 -5.36 14.60 -2.21
C THR A 98 -4.19 14.95 -1.28
N GLY A 99 -4.41 15.89 -0.37
CA GLY A 99 -3.42 16.44 0.55
C GLY A 99 -3.24 17.95 0.36
N LEU A 100 -2.13 18.51 0.84
CA LEU A 100 -1.86 19.96 0.82
C LEU A 100 -1.89 20.61 -0.57
N LEU A 101 -1.55 19.85 -1.60
CA LEU A 101 -1.58 20.26 -3.00
C LEU A 101 -2.67 19.52 -3.78
N GLY A 102 -3.65 18.98 -3.06
CA GLY A 102 -4.67 18.12 -3.63
C GLY A 102 -5.74 18.85 -4.44
N MET A 103 -6.52 18.05 -5.15
CA MET A 103 -7.69 18.49 -5.92
C MET A 103 -8.98 18.12 -5.17
N PRO A 104 -10.05 18.92 -5.32
CA PRO A 104 -11.34 18.63 -4.67
C PRO A 104 -11.89 17.25 -5.00
N SER A 105 -11.72 16.77 -6.24
CA SER A 105 -12.23 15.46 -6.67
C SER A 105 -11.63 14.30 -5.86
N GLY A 106 -10.29 14.27 -5.67
CA GLY A 106 -9.64 13.28 -4.84
C GLY A 106 -10.06 13.34 -3.37
N TYR A 107 -10.26 14.56 -2.85
CA TYR A 107 -10.73 14.77 -1.48
C TYR A 107 -12.17 14.24 -1.30
N TYR A 108 -13.10 14.68 -2.15
CA TYR A 108 -14.51 14.29 -2.02
C TYR A 108 -14.72 12.79 -2.25
N SER A 109 -14.01 12.17 -3.21
CA SER A 109 -14.14 10.73 -3.42
C SER A 109 -13.81 9.91 -2.17
N MET A 110 -12.85 10.37 -1.37
CA MET A 110 -12.49 9.73 -0.11
C MET A 110 -13.55 9.95 0.98
N HIS A 111 -14.15 11.14 1.04
CA HIS A 111 -15.12 11.51 2.08
C HIS A 111 -16.53 10.99 1.82
N GLU A 112 -16.86 10.67 0.57
CA GLU A 112 -18.14 10.08 0.17
C GLU A 112 -18.12 8.54 0.16
N ALA A 113 -16.93 7.94 0.39
CA ALA A 113 -16.77 6.50 0.47
C ALA A 113 -17.34 5.93 1.79
N GLU A 114 -17.73 4.68 1.77
CA GLU A 114 -18.03 3.86 2.96
C GLU A 114 -16.78 3.13 3.46
N VAL A 115 -15.90 2.79 2.51
CA VAL A 115 -14.61 2.17 2.77
C VAL A 115 -13.51 2.89 2.00
N LEU A 116 -12.46 3.29 2.70
CA LEU A 116 -11.22 3.77 2.11
C LEU A 116 -10.18 2.66 2.17
N LEU A 117 -9.77 2.15 1.01
CA LEU A 117 -8.69 1.19 0.91
C LEU A 117 -7.38 1.93 0.60
N MET A 118 -6.51 2.01 1.59
CA MET A 118 -5.19 2.63 1.47
C MET A 118 -4.17 1.62 0.98
N LEU A 119 -3.52 1.90 -0.14
CA LEU A 119 -2.54 1.03 -0.79
C LEU A 119 -1.15 1.67 -0.76
N GLY A 120 -0.22 1.06 -0.04
CA GLY A 120 1.18 1.47 -0.01
C GLY A 120 1.39 2.94 0.41
N THR A 121 0.65 3.42 1.40
CA THR A 121 0.77 4.78 1.90
C THR A 121 0.57 4.89 3.41
N ASP A 122 1.46 5.60 4.07
CA ASP A 122 1.39 6.01 5.46
C ASP A 122 0.98 7.49 5.61
N PHE A 123 0.09 7.96 4.74
CA PHE A 123 -0.33 9.36 4.60
C PHE A 123 -0.45 10.09 5.96
N PRO A 124 0.41 11.09 6.23
CA PRO A 124 0.55 11.66 7.57
C PRO A 124 -0.47 12.75 7.90
N TYR A 125 -1.22 13.20 6.89
CA TYR A 125 -2.10 14.36 7.02
C TYR A 125 -3.52 13.93 7.41
N SER A 126 -3.73 13.65 8.68
CA SER A 126 -5.01 13.19 9.20
C SER A 126 -6.19 14.10 8.90
N ALA A 127 -5.96 15.41 8.82
CA ALA A 127 -7.01 16.38 8.48
C ALA A 127 -7.63 16.20 7.08
N PHE A 128 -7.01 15.41 6.21
CA PHE A 128 -7.53 15.08 4.88
C PHE A 128 -8.13 13.68 4.81
N LEU A 129 -8.04 12.91 5.89
CA LEU A 129 -8.68 11.60 5.98
C LEU A 129 -10.07 11.75 6.57
N PRO A 130 -11.07 11.03 6.07
CA PRO A 130 -12.41 11.04 6.66
C PRO A 130 -12.40 10.38 8.04
N ASP A 131 -13.22 10.91 8.97
CA ASP A 131 -13.27 10.46 10.36
C ASP A 131 -14.23 9.28 10.58
N ASP A 132 -15.33 9.21 9.84
CA ASP A 132 -16.49 8.34 10.12
C ASP A 132 -16.66 7.22 9.09
N ILE A 133 -15.59 6.80 8.41
CA ILE A 133 -15.63 5.69 7.46
C ILE A 133 -14.72 4.54 7.88
N LYS A 134 -14.91 3.38 7.28
CA LYS A 134 -14.02 2.24 7.48
C LYS A 134 -12.74 2.45 6.67
N ILE A 135 -11.58 2.25 7.30
CA ILE A 135 -10.29 2.34 6.63
C ILE A 135 -9.59 0.99 6.71
N ALA A 136 -9.28 0.44 5.56
CA ALA A 136 -8.40 -0.71 5.40
C ALA A 136 -7.07 -0.23 4.81
N GLN A 137 -5.95 -0.86 5.17
CA GLN A 137 -4.64 -0.49 4.64
C GLN A 137 -3.82 -1.72 4.31
N ILE A 138 -3.20 -1.70 3.13
CA ILE A 138 -2.18 -2.65 2.70
C ILE A 138 -0.86 -1.89 2.63
N ASP A 139 0.12 -2.33 3.40
CA ASP A 139 1.45 -1.71 3.45
C ASP A 139 2.49 -2.72 3.91
N ILE A 140 3.74 -2.55 3.45
CA ILE A 140 4.90 -3.35 3.88
C ILE A 140 5.34 -3.05 5.32
N LYS A 141 4.97 -1.90 5.85
CA LYS A 141 5.29 -1.49 7.22
C LYS A 141 4.08 -1.67 8.12
N PRO A 142 4.25 -2.27 9.31
CA PRO A 142 3.19 -2.24 10.30
C PRO A 142 2.91 -0.76 10.61
N GLY A 143 1.72 -0.30 10.24
CA GLY A 143 1.31 1.07 10.51
C GLY A 143 1.34 1.32 12.00
N THR A 144 1.88 2.46 12.40
CA THR A 144 1.62 2.98 13.73
C THR A 144 0.11 3.23 13.78
N PRO A 145 -0.64 2.69 14.74
CA PRO A 145 -2.07 2.95 14.88
C PRO A 145 -2.28 4.41 15.31
N ARG A 146 -1.93 5.31 14.42
CA ARG A 146 -2.09 6.74 14.62
C ARG A 146 -3.39 7.14 14.04
N GLN A 147 -4.48 7.15 14.60
CA GLN A 147 -5.61 7.99 14.26
C GLN A 147 -6.90 7.41 13.68
N SER A 148 -7.13 6.14 13.59
CA SER A 148 -8.52 5.72 13.41
C SER A 148 -8.88 4.54 14.31
N ARG A 149 -10.05 4.62 14.95
CA ARG A 149 -10.61 3.58 15.81
C ARG A 149 -11.00 2.31 15.04
N HIS A 150 -10.79 2.28 13.71
CA HIS A 150 -11.26 1.23 12.80
C HIS A 150 -10.26 0.87 11.69
N ARG A 151 -8.95 0.85 12.00
CA ARG A 151 -7.92 0.55 11.02
C ARG A 151 -7.49 -0.90 11.11
N THR A 152 -7.75 -1.67 10.08
CA THR A 152 -7.15 -3.00 9.89
C THR A 152 -5.96 -2.88 8.94
N LEU A 153 -4.82 -3.45 9.33
CA LEU A 153 -3.59 -3.42 8.55
C LEU A 153 -3.35 -4.78 7.94
N TRP A 154 -3.21 -4.80 6.61
CA TRP A 154 -2.66 -5.96 5.90
C TRP A 154 -1.33 -5.58 5.28
N ARG A 155 -0.41 -6.53 5.23
CA ARG A 155 0.94 -6.31 4.75
C ARG A 155 1.18 -7.15 3.50
N CYS A 156 1.51 -6.51 2.38
CA CYS A 156 2.01 -7.20 1.19
C CYS A 156 3.16 -6.41 0.57
N GLU A 157 4.24 -7.09 0.20
CA GLU A 157 5.31 -6.54 -0.60
C GLU A 157 5.22 -7.20 -1.99
N ASN A 158 4.85 -6.43 -3.00
CA ASN A 158 4.91 -6.75 -4.43
C ASN A 158 3.87 -7.69 -5.06
N ASP A 159 2.81 -8.15 -4.40
CA ASP A 159 1.78 -8.92 -5.08
C ASP A 159 0.37 -8.49 -4.68
N TYR A 160 -0.19 -7.54 -5.42
CA TYR A 160 -1.61 -7.17 -5.30
C TYR A 160 -2.54 -8.16 -6.02
N SER A 161 -2.01 -9.15 -6.72
CA SER A 161 -2.78 -10.16 -7.46
C SER A 161 -3.67 -10.98 -6.53
N GLY A 162 -3.21 -11.26 -5.30
CA GLY A 162 -3.98 -11.95 -4.29
C GLY A 162 -5.28 -11.24 -3.91
N ILE A 163 -5.26 -9.90 -3.80
CA ILE A 163 -6.44 -9.08 -3.47
C ILE A 163 -7.48 -9.17 -4.58
N ILE A 164 -7.04 -9.09 -5.84
CA ILE A 164 -7.93 -9.18 -7.01
C ILE A 164 -8.60 -10.55 -7.07
N THR A 165 -7.92 -11.60 -6.66
CA THR A 165 -8.43 -12.97 -6.68
C THR A 165 -9.57 -13.19 -5.68
N TYR A 166 -9.50 -12.55 -4.49
CA TYR A 166 -10.49 -12.73 -3.42
C TYR A 166 -11.71 -11.80 -3.50
N ALA A 167 -11.63 -10.69 -4.23
CA ALA A 167 -12.80 -9.85 -4.45
C ALA A 167 -13.78 -10.55 -5.41
N ASP A 168 -14.88 -11.11 -4.90
CA ASP A 168 -15.87 -11.84 -5.69
C ASP A 168 -16.80 -10.88 -6.46
N PRO A 169 -16.79 -10.88 -7.82
CA PRO A 169 -17.62 -9.99 -8.62
C PRO A 169 -19.12 -10.36 -8.57
N GLU A 170 -19.48 -11.56 -8.12
CA GLU A 170 -20.89 -12.01 -8.08
C GLU A 170 -21.64 -11.52 -6.83
N ASN A 171 -20.95 -10.92 -5.86
CA ASN A 171 -21.55 -10.41 -4.62
C ASN A 171 -21.79 -8.90 -4.62
N LYS A 172 -21.90 -8.27 -5.79
CA LYS A 172 -22.30 -6.86 -5.93
C LYS A 172 -23.70 -6.73 -6.44
#